data_7b435a27b4aa3af988729bc28df4d233
#
_entry.id   7b435a27b4aa3af988729bc28df4d233
#
_cell.length_a   1.000
_cell.length_b   1.000
_cell.length_c   1.000
_cell.angle_alpha   90.00
_cell.angle_beta   90.00
_cell.angle_gamma   90.00
#
_symmetry.space_group_name_H-M   'P 1'
#
loop_
_entity.id
_entity.type
_entity.pdbx_description
1 polymer ?
#
loop_
_entity_poly.entity_id
_entity_poly.type
_entity_poly.pdbx_seq_one_letter_code
_entity_poly.pdbx_strand_id
1 'polypeptide(L)'
;REKKMSNEWWKKEIAYQIYPKSFKDSNGDGIGDLRGIIEKLDYLKDLGVTLLWLCPIYKSPMDDNGYDISDYYDINPEFGTMADLEELIEKAKNKGIKIIMDLVINHSSDEHAWFQEALKDPHSPYHDYYIFKSSKDGKEPNNWRSVFGGSVWQKVEGRDEYYFHAFSKKQPDLNWQ
;
A
#
# COMPACT_ATOMS: atom_id res chain seq x y z
N ARG A 1 0.10 7.96 43.95
CA ARG A 1 0.71 8.23 42.60
C ARG A 1 -0.41 8.05 41.59
N GLU A 2 -1.05 9.15 41.21
CA GLU A 2 -2.00 9.15 40.08
C GLU A 2 -1.23 8.73 38.82
N LYS A 3 -1.60 7.60 38.22
CA LYS A 3 -1.17 7.24 36.89
C LYS A 3 -1.71 8.32 35.93
N LYS A 4 -0.86 9.22 35.45
CA LYS A 4 -1.16 10.07 34.32
C LYS A 4 -1.66 9.13 33.20
N MET A 5 -2.96 9.10 32.97
CA MET A 5 -3.51 8.39 31.80
C MET A 5 -2.87 9.06 30.59
N SER A 6 -2.02 8.33 29.88
CA SER A 6 -1.48 8.79 28.60
C SER A 6 -2.68 9.15 27.73
N ASN A 7 -2.64 10.33 27.13
CA ASN A 7 -3.73 10.84 26.28
C ASN A 7 -3.67 10.11 24.91
N GLU A 8 -3.85 8.78 24.97
CA GLU A 8 -3.84 7.90 23.80
C GLU A 8 -5.18 8.09 23.07
N TRP A 9 -5.23 9.12 22.27
CA TRP A 9 -6.43 9.59 21.57
C TRP A 9 -7.13 8.48 20.78
N TRP A 10 -6.36 7.54 20.18
CA TRP A 10 -6.89 6.44 19.36
C TRP A 10 -7.75 5.44 20.15
N LYS A 11 -7.57 5.31 21.47
CA LYS A 11 -8.35 4.39 22.32
C LYS A 11 -9.82 4.78 22.46
N LYS A 12 -10.17 5.98 22.04
CA LYS A 12 -11.54 6.52 22.12
C LYS A 12 -12.20 6.59 20.73
N GLU A 13 -11.47 6.22 19.67
CA GLU A 13 -11.99 6.30 18.31
C GLU A 13 -12.77 5.04 17.93
N ILE A 14 -13.79 5.22 17.12
CA ILE A 14 -14.51 4.15 16.43
C ILE A 14 -13.98 4.14 15.00
N ALA A 15 -13.13 3.17 14.69
CA ALA A 15 -12.49 3.04 13.40
C ALA A 15 -13.38 2.23 12.42
N TYR A 16 -13.48 2.72 11.19
CA TYR A 16 -14.15 2.04 10.09
C TYR A 16 -13.17 1.91 8.93
N GLN A 17 -12.88 0.67 8.52
CA GLN A 17 -11.99 0.40 7.40
C GLN A 17 -12.74 0.49 6.09
N ILE A 18 -12.16 1.16 5.09
CA ILE A 18 -12.72 1.32 3.75
C ILE A 18 -11.73 0.76 2.73
N TYR A 19 -12.21 -0.20 1.92
CA TYR A 19 -11.66 -0.50 0.61
C TYR A 19 -12.33 0.45 -0.39
N PRO A 20 -11.64 1.46 -0.95
CA PRO A 20 -12.26 2.43 -1.85
C PRO A 20 -12.98 1.76 -3.00
N LYS A 21 -12.33 0.80 -3.66
CA LYS A 21 -12.82 0.08 -4.83
C LYS A 21 -14.23 -0.50 -4.67
N SER A 22 -14.61 -0.95 -3.47
CA SER A 22 -15.87 -1.65 -3.21
C SER A 22 -16.85 -0.87 -2.33
N PHE A 23 -16.52 0.36 -1.91
CA PHE A 23 -17.34 1.09 -0.95
C PHE A 23 -18.48 1.87 -1.61
N LYS A 24 -18.18 2.81 -2.51
CA LYS A 24 -19.18 3.62 -3.22
C LYS A 24 -18.58 4.15 -4.52
N ASP A 25 -19.20 3.76 -5.59
CA ASP A 25 -18.98 4.28 -6.93
C ASP A 25 -19.76 5.59 -7.09
N SER A 26 -19.08 6.69 -7.42
CA SER A 26 -19.69 8.02 -7.59
C SER A 26 -20.00 8.34 -9.05
N ASN A 27 -19.32 7.71 -10.01
CA ASN A 27 -19.36 8.04 -11.42
C ASN A 27 -20.07 6.98 -12.29
N GLY A 28 -20.37 5.79 -11.74
CA GLY A 28 -21.11 4.73 -12.41
C GLY A 28 -20.24 3.79 -13.26
N ASP A 29 -18.92 3.76 -13.04
CA ASP A 29 -18.00 2.90 -13.78
C ASP A 29 -17.85 1.49 -13.17
N GLY A 30 -18.47 1.23 -12.03
CA GLY A 30 -18.40 -0.03 -11.30
C GLY A 30 -17.29 -0.10 -10.27
N ILE A 31 -16.48 0.95 -10.10
CA ILE A 31 -15.37 1.05 -9.18
C ILE A 31 -15.69 2.14 -8.14
N GLY A 32 -15.58 1.80 -6.87
CA GLY A 32 -15.69 2.78 -5.79
C GLY A 32 -14.50 3.73 -5.78
N ASP A 33 -14.73 4.97 -5.34
CA ASP A 33 -13.76 6.06 -5.47
C ASP A 33 -13.79 7.01 -4.26
N LEU A 34 -12.84 7.97 -4.21
CA LEU A 34 -12.73 8.96 -3.13
C LEU A 34 -13.96 9.87 -3.06
N ARG A 35 -14.56 10.21 -4.20
CA ARG A 35 -15.80 11.00 -4.24
C ARG A 35 -16.97 10.24 -3.64
N GLY A 36 -17.07 8.94 -3.89
CA GLY A 36 -18.06 8.07 -3.25
C GLY A 36 -17.90 8.03 -1.73
N ILE A 37 -16.65 8.04 -1.22
CA ILE A 37 -16.41 8.15 0.23
C ILE A 37 -16.89 9.51 0.74
N ILE A 38 -16.59 10.60 0.03
CA ILE A 38 -17.08 11.96 0.38
C ILE A 38 -18.60 12.00 0.47
N GLU A 39 -19.31 11.43 -0.49
CA GLU A 39 -20.77 11.36 -0.50
C GLU A 39 -21.35 10.59 0.70
N LYS A 40 -20.59 9.67 1.28
CA LYS A 40 -21.00 8.83 2.40
C LYS A 40 -20.54 9.31 3.77
N LEU A 41 -19.88 10.46 3.87
CA LEU A 41 -19.40 10.99 5.14
C LEU A 41 -20.52 11.23 6.17
N ASP A 42 -21.71 11.66 5.74
CA ASP A 42 -22.86 11.83 6.64
C ASP A 42 -23.33 10.50 7.19
N TYR A 43 -23.48 9.49 6.34
CA TYR A 43 -23.80 8.13 6.75
C TYR A 43 -22.80 7.59 7.77
N LEU A 44 -21.50 7.77 7.51
CA LEU A 44 -20.43 7.32 8.43
C LEU A 44 -20.50 8.07 9.76
N LYS A 45 -20.80 9.37 9.74
CA LYS A 45 -20.98 10.18 10.94
C LYS A 45 -22.18 9.72 11.75
N ASP A 46 -23.30 9.46 11.12
CA ASP A 46 -24.54 8.99 11.78
C ASP A 46 -24.37 7.58 12.38
N LEU A 47 -23.52 6.76 11.75
CA LEU A 47 -23.12 5.45 12.28
C LEU A 47 -22.22 5.56 13.52
N GLY A 48 -21.70 6.75 13.83
CA GLY A 48 -20.84 7.01 14.99
C GLY A 48 -19.34 6.83 14.69
N VAL A 49 -18.95 6.72 13.43
CA VAL A 49 -17.53 6.61 13.04
C VAL A 49 -16.79 7.91 13.34
N THR A 50 -15.62 7.80 13.96
CA THR A 50 -14.74 8.93 14.28
C THR A 50 -13.36 8.83 13.62
N LEU A 51 -13.05 7.68 13.03
CA LEU A 51 -11.79 7.41 12.36
C LEU A 51 -12.04 6.55 11.11
N LEU A 52 -11.61 7.02 9.96
CA LEU A 52 -11.56 6.21 8.73
C LEU A 52 -10.16 5.66 8.53
N TRP A 53 -10.08 4.36 8.31
CA TRP A 53 -8.89 3.69 7.83
C TRP A 53 -9.06 3.39 6.33
N LEU A 54 -8.34 4.11 5.49
CA LEU A 54 -8.35 3.89 4.05
C LEU A 54 -7.31 2.83 3.69
N CYS A 55 -7.75 1.74 3.06
CA CYS A 55 -6.87 0.83 2.35
C CYS A 55 -6.13 1.57 1.23
N PRO A 56 -5.02 1.04 0.71
CA PRO A 56 -4.13 1.80 -0.18
C PRO A 56 -4.87 2.45 -1.36
N ILE A 57 -4.64 3.74 -1.52
CA ILE A 57 -5.18 4.57 -2.62
C ILE A 57 -4.08 5.11 -3.52
N TYR A 58 -2.82 4.74 -3.25
CA TYR A 58 -1.66 5.15 -4.02
C TYR A 58 -1.70 4.54 -5.41
N LYS A 59 -0.92 5.11 -6.33
CA LYS A 59 -0.76 4.58 -7.68
C LYS A 59 -0.24 3.14 -7.63
N SER A 60 -0.95 2.25 -8.30
CA SER A 60 -0.73 0.81 -8.24
C SER A 60 -1.21 0.13 -9.52
N PRO A 61 -0.52 -0.91 -10.03
CA PRO A 61 -1.06 -1.79 -11.07
C PRO A 61 -2.19 -2.71 -10.58
N MET A 62 -2.52 -2.68 -9.28
CA MET A 62 -3.65 -3.40 -8.67
C MET A 62 -3.53 -4.93 -8.70
N ASP A 63 -2.32 -5.47 -8.70
CA ASP A 63 -2.07 -6.92 -8.62
C ASP A 63 -2.55 -7.50 -7.27
N ASP A 64 -2.39 -6.73 -6.20
CA ASP A 64 -2.83 -7.07 -4.84
C ASP A 64 -3.71 -5.98 -4.23
N ASN A 65 -4.78 -5.59 -4.92
CA ASN A 65 -5.78 -4.61 -4.45
C ASN A 65 -5.20 -3.28 -3.94
N GLY A 66 -4.10 -2.82 -4.56
CA GLY A 66 -3.44 -1.57 -4.21
C GLY A 66 -2.27 -1.73 -3.23
N TYR A 67 -2.04 -2.92 -2.67
CA TYR A 67 -0.89 -3.18 -1.82
C TYR A 67 0.44 -3.32 -2.58
N ASP A 68 0.41 -3.32 -3.90
CA ASP A 68 1.55 -3.25 -4.82
C ASP A 68 1.72 -1.82 -5.33
N ILE A 69 2.40 -0.97 -4.56
CA ILE A 69 2.48 0.47 -4.81
C ILE A 69 3.58 0.78 -5.81
N SER A 70 3.22 1.41 -6.93
CA SER A 70 4.16 1.85 -7.97
C SER A 70 4.62 3.30 -7.83
N ASP A 71 3.85 4.13 -7.09
CA ASP A 71 4.21 5.50 -6.74
C ASP A 71 3.53 5.90 -5.43
N TYR A 72 4.32 6.21 -4.41
CA TYR A 72 3.82 6.62 -3.09
C TYR A 72 3.38 8.09 -3.01
N TYR A 73 3.65 8.88 -4.06
CA TYR A 73 3.42 10.33 -4.09
C TYR A 73 2.16 10.72 -4.85
N ASP A 74 1.48 9.76 -5.46
CA ASP A 74 0.29 10.04 -6.28
C ASP A 74 -0.86 9.06 -6.00
N ILE A 75 -2.07 9.48 -6.33
CA ILE A 75 -3.29 8.69 -6.15
C ILE A 75 -3.53 7.83 -7.39
N ASN A 76 -4.03 6.61 -7.18
CA ASN A 76 -4.46 5.75 -8.28
C ASN A 76 -5.61 6.43 -9.05
N PRO A 77 -5.48 6.65 -10.37
CA PRO A 77 -6.49 7.32 -11.18
C PRO A 77 -7.88 6.66 -11.11
N GLU A 78 -7.95 5.34 -10.83
CA GLU A 78 -9.22 4.65 -10.62
C GLU A 78 -9.99 5.17 -9.40
N PHE A 79 -9.29 5.71 -8.40
CA PHE A 79 -9.90 6.20 -7.17
C PHE A 79 -10.09 7.70 -7.12
N GLY A 80 -9.48 8.45 -8.03
CA GLY A 80 -9.56 9.89 -8.09
C GLY A 80 -8.21 10.59 -8.20
N THR A 81 -8.16 11.79 -7.65
CA THR A 81 -6.98 12.68 -7.72
C THR A 81 -6.50 13.09 -6.33
N MET A 82 -5.33 13.72 -6.26
CA MET A 82 -4.84 14.34 -5.02
C MET A 82 -5.83 15.39 -4.48
N ALA A 83 -6.46 16.16 -5.36
CA ALA A 83 -7.48 17.14 -4.97
C ALA A 83 -8.72 16.47 -4.34
N ASP A 84 -9.11 15.29 -4.81
CA ASP A 84 -10.21 14.52 -4.20
C ASP A 84 -9.83 14.03 -2.80
N LEU A 85 -8.58 13.63 -2.59
CA LEU A 85 -8.08 13.25 -1.26
C LEU A 85 -8.06 14.45 -0.32
N GLU A 86 -7.57 15.60 -0.76
CA GLU A 86 -7.55 16.84 0.02
C GLU A 86 -8.97 17.26 0.42
N GLU A 87 -9.92 17.20 -0.52
CA GLU A 87 -11.36 17.46 -0.24
C GLU A 87 -11.93 16.47 0.77
N LEU A 88 -11.60 15.18 0.65
CA LEU A 88 -12.03 14.15 1.60
C LEU A 88 -11.51 14.45 3.01
N ILE A 89 -10.23 14.80 3.15
CA ILE A 89 -9.60 15.13 4.43
C ILE A 89 -10.29 16.34 5.07
N GLU A 90 -10.53 17.41 4.30
CA GLU A 90 -11.18 18.61 4.80
C GLU A 90 -12.62 18.32 5.26
N LYS A 91 -13.41 17.65 4.43
CA LYS A 91 -14.81 17.35 4.75
C LYS A 91 -14.96 16.37 5.91
N ALA A 92 -14.10 15.36 6.00
CA ALA A 92 -14.05 14.45 7.13
C ALA A 92 -13.72 15.20 8.42
N LYS A 93 -12.70 16.06 8.40
CA LYS A 93 -12.32 16.91 9.54
C LYS A 93 -13.48 17.77 10.03
N ASN A 94 -14.24 18.40 9.11
CA ASN A 94 -15.40 19.23 9.44
C ASN A 94 -16.54 18.42 10.11
N LYS A 95 -16.58 17.12 9.91
CA LYS A 95 -17.51 16.19 10.56
C LYS A 95 -16.93 15.53 11.82
N GLY A 96 -15.71 15.89 12.22
CA GLY A 96 -15.01 15.30 13.37
C GLY A 96 -14.52 13.88 13.12
N ILE A 97 -14.33 13.49 11.85
CA ILE A 97 -13.80 12.20 11.45
C ILE A 97 -12.31 12.36 11.07
N LYS A 98 -11.46 11.56 11.69
CA LYS A 98 -10.03 11.49 11.36
C LYS A 98 -9.80 10.50 10.23
N ILE A 99 -8.70 10.64 9.51
CA ILE A 99 -8.28 9.69 8.48
C ILE A 99 -6.91 9.12 8.84
N ILE A 100 -6.77 7.81 8.71
CA ILE A 100 -5.49 7.11 8.66
C ILE A 100 -5.39 6.35 7.34
N MET A 101 -4.17 6.20 6.86
CA MET A 101 -3.88 5.48 5.62
C MET A 101 -2.93 4.32 5.92
N ASP A 102 -3.00 3.28 5.11
CA ASP A 102 -2.02 2.19 5.17
C ASP A 102 -0.62 2.69 4.83
N LEU A 103 0.34 2.27 5.65
CA LEU A 103 1.76 2.49 5.42
C LEU A 103 2.37 1.19 4.89
N VAL A 104 2.31 0.98 3.58
CA VAL A 104 2.80 -0.22 2.91
C VAL A 104 4.29 -0.06 2.60
N ILE A 105 5.14 -0.46 3.55
CA ILE A 105 6.60 -0.29 3.47
C ILE A 105 7.36 -1.61 3.58
N ASN A 106 6.70 -2.75 3.55
CA ASN A 106 7.35 -4.06 3.47
C ASN A 106 7.95 -4.28 2.07
N HIS A 107 7.25 -3.85 1.03
CA HIS A 107 7.58 -4.04 -0.37
C HIS A 107 7.05 -2.87 -1.21
N SER A 108 7.50 -2.76 -2.44
CA SER A 108 6.87 -1.94 -3.48
C SER A 108 6.26 -2.81 -4.57
N SER A 109 5.56 -2.20 -5.53
CA SER A 109 5.30 -2.86 -6.81
C SER A 109 6.60 -3.16 -7.55
N ASP A 110 6.63 -4.21 -8.36
CA ASP A 110 7.70 -4.44 -9.34
C ASP A 110 7.73 -3.36 -10.43
N GLU A 111 6.64 -2.63 -10.63
CA GLU A 111 6.57 -1.48 -11.54
C GLU A 111 7.07 -0.17 -10.92
N HIS A 112 7.44 -0.16 -9.62
CA HIS A 112 8.01 1.03 -8.99
C HIS A 112 9.33 1.41 -9.64
N ALA A 113 9.55 2.72 -9.85
CA ALA A 113 10.75 3.22 -10.54
C ALA A 113 12.06 2.74 -9.88
N TRP A 114 12.12 2.68 -8.56
CA TRP A 114 13.30 2.16 -7.85
C TRP A 114 13.62 0.71 -8.23
N PHE A 115 12.61 -0.15 -8.27
CA PHE A 115 12.81 -1.56 -8.62
C PHE A 115 13.19 -1.73 -10.08
N GLN A 116 12.56 -0.96 -10.97
CA GLN A 116 12.89 -0.98 -12.40
C GLN A 116 14.33 -0.55 -12.66
N GLU A 117 14.85 0.44 -11.94
CA GLU A 117 16.27 0.83 -12.04
C GLU A 117 17.20 -0.23 -11.42
N ALA A 118 16.83 -0.85 -10.30
CA ALA A 118 17.58 -1.96 -9.70
C ALA A 118 17.66 -3.18 -10.61
N LEU A 119 16.61 -3.45 -11.39
CA LEU A 119 16.62 -4.52 -12.39
C LEU A 119 17.50 -4.21 -13.59
N LYS A 120 17.59 -2.95 -14.03
CA LYS A 120 18.41 -2.57 -15.20
C LYS A 120 19.90 -2.61 -14.90
N ASP A 121 20.31 -2.13 -13.73
CA ASP A 121 21.72 -1.99 -13.37
C ASP A 121 21.98 -2.49 -11.93
N PRO A 122 22.77 -3.56 -11.75
CA PRO A 122 23.14 -4.06 -10.42
C PRO A 122 24.03 -3.07 -9.63
N HIS A 123 24.56 -2.03 -10.28
CA HIS A 123 25.32 -0.96 -9.64
C HIS A 123 24.47 0.29 -9.36
N SER A 124 23.19 0.26 -9.70
CA SER A 124 22.26 1.32 -9.36
C SER A 124 22.19 1.53 -7.83
N PRO A 125 22.11 2.77 -7.33
CA PRO A 125 21.90 3.03 -5.91
C PRO A 125 20.58 2.43 -5.39
N TYR A 126 19.64 2.12 -6.26
CA TYR A 126 18.40 1.47 -5.92
C TYR A 126 18.50 -0.06 -5.77
N HIS A 127 19.62 -0.68 -6.19
CA HIS A 127 19.81 -2.13 -6.02
C HIS A 127 19.75 -2.51 -4.53
N ASP A 128 20.39 -1.73 -3.67
CA ASP A 128 20.41 -1.97 -2.22
C ASP A 128 19.08 -1.65 -1.52
N TYR A 129 18.12 -1.05 -2.22
CA TYR A 129 16.77 -0.84 -1.69
C TYR A 129 15.97 -2.14 -1.61
N TYR A 130 16.40 -3.17 -2.30
CA TYR A 130 15.74 -4.48 -2.37
C TYR A 130 16.69 -5.60 -1.96
N ILE A 131 16.15 -6.77 -1.69
CA ILE A 131 16.93 -7.91 -1.24
C ILE A 131 17.25 -8.79 -2.45
N PHE A 132 18.47 -8.66 -2.95
CA PHE A 132 19.01 -9.50 -4.01
C PHE A 132 20.02 -10.52 -3.45
N LYS A 133 20.04 -11.72 -4.04
CA LYS A 133 21.01 -12.78 -3.75
C LYS A 133 21.42 -13.53 -5.00
N SER A 134 22.71 -13.86 -5.09
CA SER A 134 23.21 -14.74 -6.15
C SER A 134 22.63 -16.14 -6.01
N SER A 135 22.58 -16.88 -7.12
CA SER A 135 22.20 -18.29 -7.12
C SER A 135 23.10 -19.11 -6.19
N LYS A 136 22.56 -20.21 -5.67
CA LYS A 136 23.33 -21.24 -4.98
C LYS A 136 23.35 -22.49 -5.87
N ASP A 137 24.54 -22.82 -6.40
CA ASP A 137 24.70 -23.96 -7.30
C ASP A 137 23.73 -23.93 -8.51
N GLY A 138 23.52 -22.74 -9.07
CA GLY A 138 22.60 -22.50 -10.19
C GLY A 138 21.10 -22.58 -9.81
N LYS A 139 20.77 -22.66 -8.51
CA LYS A 139 19.41 -22.73 -7.97
C LYS A 139 19.10 -21.53 -7.09
N GLU A 140 17.87 -21.49 -6.59
CA GLU A 140 17.42 -20.51 -5.61
C GLU A 140 18.32 -20.46 -4.36
N PRO A 141 18.48 -19.28 -3.73
CA PRO A 141 19.34 -19.12 -2.55
C PRO A 141 19.00 -20.07 -1.39
N ASN A 142 17.70 -20.36 -1.20
CA ASN A 142 17.19 -21.31 -0.22
C ASN A 142 15.77 -21.78 -0.60
N ASN A 143 15.16 -22.59 0.25
CA ASN A 143 13.83 -23.21 0.04
C ASN A 143 12.67 -22.47 0.71
N TRP A 144 12.83 -21.18 1.04
CA TRP A 144 11.77 -20.40 1.67
C TRP A 144 10.55 -20.24 0.73
N ARG A 145 9.38 -20.14 1.35
CA ARG A 145 8.10 -20.11 0.63
C ARG A 145 7.38 -18.78 0.83
N SER A 146 6.80 -18.25 -0.23
CA SER A 146 5.96 -17.06 -0.22
C SER A 146 4.63 -17.32 0.52
N VAL A 147 4.07 -16.26 1.10
CA VAL A 147 2.73 -16.27 1.72
C VAL A 147 1.66 -16.73 0.72
N PHE A 148 1.79 -16.33 -0.55
CA PHE A 148 0.87 -16.73 -1.62
C PHE A 148 1.22 -18.08 -2.28
N GLY A 149 2.24 -18.76 -1.77
CA GLY A 149 2.73 -20.03 -2.28
C GLY A 149 3.88 -19.86 -3.29
N GLY A 150 4.56 -20.98 -3.60
CA GLY A 150 5.76 -20.96 -4.43
C GLY A 150 7.00 -20.47 -3.64
N SER A 151 8.08 -20.18 -4.37
CA SER A 151 9.33 -19.65 -3.82
C SER A 151 9.15 -18.19 -3.39
N VAL A 152 9.95 -17.74 -2.42
CA VAL A 152 10.15 -16.31 -2.14
C VAL A 152 11.18 -15.67 -3.07
N TRP A 153 11.81 -16.44 -3.94
CA TRP A 153 12.88 -16.00 -4.82
C TRP A 153 12.45 -16.01 -6.27
N GLN A 154 12.52 -14.87 -6.91
CA GLN A 154 12.27 -14.74 -8.34
C GLN A 154 13.59 -14.44 -9.04
N LYS A 155 13.93 -15.25 -10.06
CA LYS A 155 15.14 -15.07 -10.86
C LYS A 155 15.05 -13.77 -11.66
N VAL A 156 16.15 -13.00 -11.64
CA VAL A 156 16.33 -11.85 -12.51
C VAL A 156 16.76 -12.34 -13.88
N GLU A 157 16.06 -11.91 -14.93
CA GLU A 157 16.39 -12.29 -16.30
C GLU A 157 17.77 -11.75 -16.70
N GLY A 158 18.58 -12.59 -17.32
CA GLY A 158 19.93 -12.21 -17.81
C GLY A 158 21.00 -12.08 -16.74
N ARG A 159 20.70 -12.32 -15.46
CA ARG A 159 21.65 -12.23 -14.33
C ARG A 159 21.66 -13.50 -13.48
N ASP A 160 22.77 -13.77 -12.81
CA ASP A 160 22.87 -14.84 -11.81
C ASP A 160 22.43 -14.32 -10.43
N GLU A 161 21.23 -13.77 -10.38
CA GLU A 161 20.63 -13.15 -9.24
C GLU A 161 19.16 -13.49 -9.10
N TYR A 162 18.67 -13.46 -7.86
CA TYR A 162 17.27 -13.55 -7.48
C TYR A 162 16.91 -12.39 -6.58
N TYR A 163 15.69 -11.85 -6.71
CA TYR A 163 15.14 -10.94 -5.73
C TYR A 163 14.15 -11.63 -4.80
N PHE A 164 14.06 -11.13 -3.59
CA PHE A 164 13.19 -11.66 -2.55
C PHE A 164 11.81 -11.01 -2.59
N HIS A 165 10.76 -11.82 -2.41
CA HIS A 165 9.39 -11.37 -2.24
C HIS A 165 8.65 -12.25 -1.22
N ALA A 166 8.24 -11.69 -0.09
CA ALA A 166 7.45 -12.42 0.91
C ALA A 166 6.03 -12.72 0.43
N PHE A 167 5.48 -11.85 -0.42
CA PHE A 167 4.14 -11.95 -1.01
C PHE A 167 4.21 -12.32 -2.50
N SER A 168 3.55 -11.57 -3.39
CA SER A 168 3.62 -11.81 -4.83
C SER A 168 5.01 -11.51 -5.39
N LYS A 169 5.41 -12.22 -6.45
CA LYS A 169 6.61 -11.87 -7.24
C LYS A 169 6.56 -10.45 -7.81
N LYS A 170 5.37 -9.86 -7.86
CA LYS A 170 5.16 -8.45 -8.23
C LYS A 170 5.28 -7.48 -7.05
N GLN A 171 5.68 -7.98 -5.89
CA GLN A 171 5.84 -7.21 -4.65
C GLN A 171 7.23 -7.47 -4.06
N PRO A 172 8.32 -6.99 -4.72
CA PRO A 172 9.68 -7.16 -4.20
C PRO A 172 9.85 -6.47 -2.85
N ASP A 173 10.38 -7.20 -1.87
CA ASP A 173 10.57 -6.72 -0.51
C ASP A 173 11.65 -5.63 -0.46
N LEU A 174 11.38 -4.58 0.32
CA LEU A 174 12.34 -3.52 0.61
C LEU A 174 13.37 -4.00 1.65
N ASN A 175 14.59 -3.55 1.48
CA ASN A 175 15.72 -3.86 2.35
C ASN A 175 15.85 -2.78 3.44
N TRP A 176 15.59 -3.13 4.68
CA TRP A 176 15.67 -2.24 5.84
C TRP A 176 16.94 -2.42 6.67
N GLN A 177 17.98 -3.06 6.11
CA GLN A 177 19.26 -3.31 6.79
C GLN A 177 20.27 -2.17 6.59
#